data_fa343821844c2b3d1de99a049e31c730
#
_entry.id   fa343821844c2b3d1de99a049e31c730
#
_cell.length_a   1.000
_cell.length_b   1.000
_cell.length_c   1.000
_cell.angle_alpha   90.00
_cell.angle_beta   90.00
_cell.angle_gamma   90.00
#
_symmetry.space_group_name_H-M   'P 1'
#
loop_
_entity.id
_entity.type
_entity.pdbx_description
1 polymer ?
#
loop_
_entity_poly.entity_id
_entity_poly.type
_entity_poly.pdbx_seq_one_letter_code
_entity_poly.pdbx_strand_id
1 'polypeptide(L)'
;MPRLLAPLSVPEPSIGDPPASIRFNRLGVGIVLLGLLVILAFSGSSAYDAWRSYGYSVDAAEREIGNEANALAEQTAWTLQAVDLLLLDTARWYRSESRGIPPERVDAALAIRTAGLQQVRQVVIIDAQGNQLYRSRAISTPNLNISDRSYFRAQRDNAGVGLFMSEPLVTRSEGRPAVVLSRRLEDEHGNFAGIVTATVDLRDLNRFYRAADLGMAGAIQLLRDDGTLLVRNPPAPDLVGKAFPALAFPRTTPGAVLANPIDGTKDFIAVAPVRATRLEVAVTREVAAALRPWRSETIRVGMRTLIIAMIGALTIAALLRQIRRVADGEKALRESEQRYALAMEGANEGHWDWDIASDRLFLSPKMKMLGGQSPEADIDSRAAWAAKIVMHPDDVAQFEANLRD
;
A
#
# COMPACT_ATOMS: atom_id res chain seq x y z
N MET A 1 -59.91 51.60 64.95
CA MET A 1 -59.29 50.34 64.54
C MET A 1 -58.74 50.58 63.16
N PRO A 2 -57.41 50.56 62.98
CA PRO A 2 -56.78 50.78 61.64
C PRO A 2 -56.67 49.48 60.92
N ARG A 3 -57.04 49.49 59.62
CA ARG A 3 -56.90 48.41 58.67
C ARG A 3 -55.40 48.27 58.31
N LEU A 4 -54.86 47.08 58.56
CA LEU A 4 -53.54 46.67 58.12
C LEU A 4 -53.48 46.60 56.57
N LEU A 5 -52.55 47.37 56.02
CA LEU A 5 -52.17 47.26 54.61
C LEU A 5 -51.45 45.95 54.40
N ALA A 6 -51.89 45.14 53.39
CA ALA A 6 -51.25 43.96 52.95
C ALA A 6 -49.90 44.32 52.23
N PRO A 7 -48.84 43.53 52.39
CA PRO A 7 -47.57 43.78 51.69
C PRO A 7 -47.73 43.58 50.21
N LEU A 8 -47.25 44.54 49.41
CA LEU A 8 -47.06 44.45 48.00
C LEU A 8 -46.09 43.26 47.66
N SER A 9 -46.58 42.25 47.03
CA SER A 9 -45.74 41.18 46.46
C SER A 9 -44.85 41.73 45.34
N VAL A 10 -43.57 41.85 45.64
CA VAL A 10 -42.53 42.06 44.60
C VAL A 10 -42.51 40.85 43.73
N PRO A 11 -42.68 40.96 42.40
CA PRO A 11 -42.55 39.81 41.53
C PRO A 11 -41.09 39.28 41.56
N GLU A 12 -40.94 38.00 41.87
CA GLU A 12 -39.62 37.32 41.77
C GLU A 12 -39.04 37.52 40.39
N PRO A 13 -37.73 37.86 40.28
CA PRO A 13 -37.09 37.93 38.98
C PRO A 13 -37.11 36.53 38.37
N SER A 14 -37.82 36.36 37.26
CA SER A 14 -37.74 35.17 36.42
C SER A 14 -36.26 34.90 36.14
N ILE A 15 -35.79 33.68 36.38
CA ILE A 15 -34.44 33.22 36.01
C ILE A 15 -34.33 33.44 34.53
N GLY A 16 -33.81 34.61 34.15
CA GLY A 16 -33.70 35.04 32.75
C GLY A 16 -32.82 34.07 32.00
N ASP A 17 -33.27 33.72 30.80
CA ASP A 17 -32.45 33.04 29.82
C ASP A 17 -31.03 33.66 29.76
N PRO A 18 -29.97 32.86 29.71
CA PRO A 18 -28.61 33.40 29.71
C PRO A 18 -28.43 34.35 28.51
N PRO A 19 -27.70 35.44 28.67
CA PRO A 19 -27.53 36.45 27.64
C PRO A 19 -27.08 35.83 26.32
N ALA A 20 -27.63 36.31 25.21
CA ALA A 20 -27.40 35.75 23.88
C ALA A 20 -25.91 35.53 23.56
N SER A 21 -25.02 36.40 24.07
CA SER A 21 -23.57 36.27 23.90
C SER A 21 -23.00 34.96 24.51
N ILE A 22 -23.56 34.48 25.63
CA ILE A 22 -23.14 33.21 26.24
C ILE A 22 -23.66 32.03 25.43
N ARG A 23 -24.85 32.11 24.86
CA ARG A 23 -25.41 31.06 23.98
C ARG A 23 -24.62 30.92 22.69
N PHE A 24 -24.24 32.01 22.01
CA PHE A 24 -23.44 32.01 20.80
C PHE A 24 -22.03 31.50 21.02
N ASN A 25 -21.41 31.85 22.16
CA ASN A 25 -20.06 31.35 22.49
C ASN A 25 -20.06 29.83 22.75
N ARG A 26 -21.07 29.30 23.44
CA ARG A 26 -21.23 27.85 23.69
C ARG A 26 -21.49 27.08 22.37
N LEU A 27 -22.29 27.61 21.48
CA LEU A 27 -22.56 27.03 20.18
C LEU A 27 -21.27 26.96 19.32
N GLY A 28 -20.51 28.05 19.30
CA GLY A 28 -19.23 28.11 18.59
C GLY A 28 -18.21 27.09 19.10
N VAL A 29 -18.07 26.96 20.42
CA VAL A 29 -17.22 25.96 21.04
C VAL A 29 -17.69 24.53 20.69
N GLY A 30 -19.01 24.27 20.72
CA GLY A 30 -19.57 22.97 20.34
C GLY A 30 -19.27 22.59 18.89
N ILE A 31 -19.40 23.53 17.96
CA ILE A 31 -19.07 23.31 16.54
C ILE A 31 -17.57 22.98 16.35
N VAL A 32 -16.68 23.73 17.03
CA VAL A 32 -15.24 23.46 16.96
C VAL A 32 -14.90 22.10 17.52
N LEU A 33 -15.43 21.74 18.68
CA LEU A 33 -15.17 20.44 19.31
C LEU A 33 -15.68 19.28 18.44
N LEU A 34 -16.91 19.40 17.92
CA LEU A 34 -17.47 18.38 17.00
C LEU A 34 -16.65 18.26 15.73
N GLY A 35 -16.31 19.37 15.11
CA GLY A 35 -15.50 19.37 13.88
C GLY A 35 -14.09 18.79 14.10
N LEU A 36 -13.44 19.14 15.22
CA LEU A 36 -12.16 18.56 15.60
C LEU A 36 -12.27 17.05 15.82
N LEU A 37 -13.31 16.61 16.51
CA LEU A 37 -13.57 15.18 16.76
C LEU A 37 -13.74 14.41 15.44
N VAL A 38 -14.49 14.95 14.49
CA VAL A 38 -14.69 14.34 13.17
C VAL A 38 -13.36 14.27 12.39
N ILE A 39 -12.58 15.35 12.38
CA ILE A 39 -11.27 15.38 11.71
C ILE A 39 -10.33 14.35 12.34
N LEU A 40 -10.28 14.29 13.68
CA LEU A 40 -9.43 13.33 14.39
C LEU A 40 -9.87 11.88 14.15
N ALA A 41 -11.17 11.60 14.20
CA ALA A 41 -11.71 10.28 13.94
C ALA A 41 -11.39 9.80 12.50
N PHE A 42 -11.59 10.68 11.51
CA PHE A 42 -11.28 10.38 10.11
C PHE A 42 -9.77 10.18 9.86
N SER A 43 -8.93 11.07 10.44
CA SER A 43 -7.48 10.96 10.34
C SER A 43 -6.94 9.72 11.05
N GLY A 44 -7.48 9.39 12.22
CA GLY A 44 -7.14 8.19 12.97
C GLY A 44 -7.52 6.92 12.23
N SER A 45 -8.73 6.88 11.62
CA SER A 45 -9.15 5.77 10.76
C SER A 45 -8.21 5.60 9.57
N SER A 46 -7.87 6.68 8.86
CA SER A 46 -6.95 6.63 7.71
C SER A 46 -5.54 6.16 8.10
N ALA A 47 -5.05 6.58 9.26
CA ALA A 47 -3.75 6.13 9.78
C ALA A 47 -3.78 4.64 10.16
N TYR A 48 -4.86 4.18 10.79
CA TYR A 48 -5.07 2.77 11.12
C TYR A 48 -5.14 1.90 9.86
N ASP A 49 -5.88 2.33 8.83
CA ASP A 49 -5.97 1.61 7.55
C ASP A 49 -4.61 1.53 6.84
N ALA A 50 -3.81 2.62 6.88
CA ALA A 50 -2.46 2.63 6.33
C ALA A 50 -1.53 1.66 7.07
N TRP A 51 -1.60 1.63 8.40
CA TRP A 51 -0.82 0.69 9.22
C TRP A 51 -1.23 -0.76 8.97
N ARG A 52 -2.52 -1.05 8.92
CA ARG A 52 -3.05 -2.38 8.64
C ARG A 52 -2.68 -2.85 7.24
N SER A 53 -2.80 -1.99 6.23
CA SER A 53 -2.46 -2.31 4.84
C SER A 53 -0.96 -2.55 4.65
N TYR A 54 -0.09 -1.96 5.49
CA TYR A 54 1.33 -2.28 5.52
C TYR A 54 1.56 -3.76 5.83
N GLY A 55 0.95 -4.29 6.90
CA GLY A 55 1.07 -5.70 7.27
C GLY A 55 0.61 -6.62 6.13
N TYR A 56 -0.55 -6.34 5.53
CA TYR A 56 -1.04 -7.11 4.39
C TYR A 56 -0.10 -7.08 3.18
N SER A 57 0.54 -5.92 2.92
CA SER A 57 1.47 -5.78 1.80
C SER A 57 2.77 -6.55 2.03
N VAL A 58 3.25 -6.59 3.26
CA VAL A 58 4.41 -7.42 3.66
C VAL A 58 4.07 -8.90 3.49
N ASP A 59 2.98 -9.36 4.10
CA ASP A 59 2.53 -10.77 4.02
C ASP A 59 2.26 -11.21 2.57
N ALA A 60 1.75 -10.29 1.74
CA ALA A 60 1.52 -10.56 0.31
C ALA A 60 2.83 -10.73 -0.44
N ALA A 61 3.80 -9.83 -0.22
CA ALA A 61 5.13 -9.90 -0.84
C ALA A 61 5.86 -11.19 -0.45
N GLU A 62 5.81 -11.56 0.83
CA GLU A 62 6.42 -12.80 1.31
C GLU A 62 5.82 -14.05 0.66
N ARG A 63 4.49 -14.11 0.58
CA ARG A 63 3.81 -15.24 -0.09
C ARG A 63 4.10 -15.28 -1.58
N GLU A 64 4.14 -14.13 -2.24
CA GLU A 64 4.41 -14.03 -3.68
C GLU A 64 5.78 -14.59 -4.01
N ILE A 65 6.86 -14.10 -3.34
CA ILE A 65 8.21 -14.60 -3.62
C ILE A 65 8.39 -16.08 -3.21
N GLY A 66 7.70 -16.53 -2.14
CA GLY A 66 7.69 -17.93 -1.76
C GLY A 66 7.08 -18.83 -2.83
N ASN A 67 5.95 -18.42 -3.41
CA ASN A 67 5.30 -19.12 -4.50
C ASN A 67 6.17 -19.12 -5.77
N GLU A 68 6.81 -17.99 -6.09
CA GLU A 68 7.74 -17.89 -7.21
C GLU A 68 8.95 -18.80 -7.03
N ALA A 69 9.56 -18.82 -5.84
CA ALA A 69 10.69 -19.69 -5.53
C ALA A 69 10.31 -21.18 -5.71
N ASN A 70 9.16 -21.59 -5.19
CA ASN A 70 8.66 -22.95 -5.34
C ASN A 70 8.37 -23.30 -6.80
N ALA A 71 7.71 -22.43 -7.56
CA ALA A 71 7.41 -22.67 -8.97
C ALA A 71 8.69 -22.80 -9.80
N LEU A 72 9.68 -21.93 -9.57
CA LEU A 72 10.97 -21.98 -10.24
C LEU A 72 11.79 -23.21 -9.84
N ALA A 73 11.74 -23.62 -8.57
CA ALA A 73 12.39 -24.83 -8.10
C ALA A 73 11.78 -26.08 -8.74
N GLU A 74 10.46 -26.19 -8.80
CA GLU A 74 9.76 -27.29 -9.50
C GLU A 74 10.13 -27.32 -11.00
N GLN A 75 10.09 -26.18 -11.67
CA GLN A 75 10.43 -26.10 -13.09
C GLN A 75 11.91 -26.42 -13.34
N THR A 76 12.81 -26.01 -12.45
CA THR A 76 14.23 -26.42 -12.50
C THR A 76 14.35 -27.93 -12.29
N ALA A 77 13.61 -28.51 -11.34
CA ALA A 77 13.58 -29.96 -11.11
C ALA A 77 13.15 -30.73 -12.36
N TRP A 78 12.08 -30.30 -13.03
CA TRP A 78 11.61 -30.90 -14.30
C TRP A 78 12.68 -30.84 -15.40
N THR A 79 13.38 -29.70 -15.52
CA THR A 79 14.45 -29.52 -16.49
C THR A 79 15.60 -30.48 -16.23
N LEU A 80 16.03 -30.60 -14.98
CA LEU A 80 17.12 -31.50 -14.59
C LEU A 80 16.69 -32.96 -14.69
N GLN A 81 15.45 -33.30 -14.37
CA GLN A 81 14.89 -34.64 -14.54
C GLN A 81 14.89 -35.08 -16.02
N ALA A 82 14.56 -34.17 -16.93
CA ALA A 82 14.62 -34.47 -18.36
C ALA A 82 16.05 -34.80 -18.83
N VAL A 83 17.04 -34.07 -18.30
CA VAL A 83 18.47 -34.36 -18.57
C VAL A 83 18.89 -35.69 -17.95
N ASP A 84 18.42 -35.96 -16.74
CA ASP A 84 18.71 -37.21 -16.04
C ASP A 84 18.17 -38.42 -16.77
N LEU A 85 16.91 -38.35 -17.24
CA LEU A 85 16.29 -39.40 -18.08
C LEU A 85 17.06 -39.61 -19.38
N LEU A 86 17.52 -38.54 -20.03
CA LEU A 86 18.37 -38.63 -21.21
C LEU A 86 19.66 -39.39 -20.91
N LEU A 87 20.34 -39.06 -19.78
CA LEU A 87 21.57 -39.75 -19.39
C LEU A 87 21.33 -41.22 -19.07
N LEU A 88 20.25 -41.55 -18.34
CA LEU A 88 19.87 -42.93 -18.03
C LEU A 88 19.55 -43.73 -19.28
N ASP A 89 18.76 -43.16 -20.23
CA ASP A 89 18.43 -43.79 -21.49
C ASP A 89 19.69 -44.02 -22.32
N THR A 90 20.55 -43.01 -22.40
CA THR A 90 21.82 -43.09 -23.12
C THR A 90 22.75 -44.17 -22.51
N ALA A 91 22.84 -44.25 -21.20
CA ALA A 91 23.64 -45.24 -20.49
C ALA A 91 23.13 -46.68 -20.77
N ARG A 92 21.80 -46.89 -20.73
CA ARG A 92 21.18 -48.19 -21.05
C ARG A 92 21.43 -48.58 -22.52
N TRP A 93 21.13 -47.66 -23.42
CA TRP A 93 21.33 -47.87 -24.84
C TRP A 93 22.80 -48.22 -25.19
N TYR A 94 23.74 -47.44 -24.63
CA TYR A 94 25.17 -47.68 -24.86
C TYR A 94 25.61 -49.06 -24.37
N ARG A 95 25.11 -49.52 -23.23
CA ARG A 95 25.43 -50.85 -22.67
C ARG A 95 24.86 -52.00 -23.52
N SER A 96 23.60 -51.87 -23.98
CA SER A 96 22.86 -52.97 -24.61
C SER A 96 22.98 -53.01 -26.14
N GLU A 97 23.03 -51.84 -26.80
CA GLU A 97 22.83 -51.77 -28.23
C GLU A 97 24.04 -51.19 -29.00
N SER A 98 25.01 -50.57 -28.35
CA SER A 98 26.11 -49.92 -29.08
C SER A 98 27.24 -50.86 -29.50
N ARG A 99 27.25 -52.12 -29.05
CA ARG A 99 28.28 -53.09 -29.40
C ARG A 99 28.25 -53.41 -30.88
N GLY A 100 29.41 -53.21 -31.56
CA GLY A 100 29.55 -53.47 -32.98
C GLY A 100 29.03 -52.37 -33.90
N ILE A 101 28.52 -51.26 -33.34
CA ILE A 101 28.15 -50.09 -34.13
C ILE A 101 29.39 -49.25 -34.47
N PRO A 102 29.58 -48.83 -35.73
CA PRO A 102 30.66 -47.90 -36.08
C PRO A 102 30.63 -46.62 -35.29
N PRO A 103 31.79 -46.04 -34.88
CA PRO A 103 31.88 -44.85 -34.05
C PRO A 103 31.04 -43.67 -34.53
N GLU A 104 31.02 -43.41 -35.86
CA GLU A 104 30.26 -42.30 -36.47
C GLU A 104 28.73 -42.49 -36.29
N ARG A 105 28.25 -43.73 -36.26
CA ARG A 105 26.83 -44.02 -35.99
C ARG A 105 26.46 -43.86 -34.53
N VAL A 106 27.40 -44.11 -33.62
CA VAL A 106 27.21 -43.84 -32.18
C VAL A 106 27.07 -42.33 -31.93
N ASP A 107 27.96 -41.53 -32.51
CA ASP A 107 27.90 -40.06 -32.45
C ASP A 107 26.59 -39.52 -33.04
N ALA A 108 26.16 -40.05 -34.21
CA ALA A 108 24.89 -39.67 -34.83
C ALA A 108 23.69 -40.04 -33.94
N ALA A 109 23.69 -41.21 -33.30
CA ALA A 109 22.64 -41.63 -32.38
C ALA A 109 22.57 -40.73 -31.13
N LEU A 110 23.73 -40.32 -30.60
CA LEU A 110 23.79 -39.33 -29.49
C LEU A 110 23.26 -37.98 -29.92
N ALA A 111 23.57 -37.51 -31.13
CA ALA A 111 23.07 -36.26 -31.67
C ALA A 111 21.53 -36.25 -31.77
N ILE A 112 20.93 -37.32 -32.26
CA ILE A 112 19.47 -37.47 -32.37
C ILE A 112 18.82 -37.45 -30.97
N ARG A 113 19.36 -38.19 -30.00
CA ARG A 113 18.86 -38.24 -28.63
C ARG A 113 18.90 -36.87 -27.92
N THR A 114 19.92 -36.07 -28.25
CA THR A 114 20.13 -34.75 -27.64
C THR A 114 19.27 -33.67 -28.30
N ALA A 115 18.85 -33.86 -29.56
CA ALA A 115 18.16 -32.82 -30.37
C ALA A 115 16.87 -32.27 -29.73
N GLY A 116 16.18 -33.05 -28.91
CA GLY A 116 14.92 -32.65 -28.22
C GLY A 116 15.13 -31.78 -26.97
N LEU A 117 16.36 -31.64 -26.47
CA LEU A 117 16.65 -30.93 -25.22
C LEU A 117 17.54 -29.71 -25.46
N GLN A 118 16.92 -28.55 -25.71
CA GLN A 118 17.65 -27.31 -26.09
C GLN A 118 18.64 -26.84 -25.00
N GLN A 119 18.39 -27.18 -23.73
CA GLN A 119 19.27 -26.87 -22.60
C GLN A 119 20.51 -27.75 -22.54
N VAL A 120 20.52 -28.91 -23.23
CA VAL A 120 21.66 -29.79 -23.29
C VAL A 120 22.48 -29.45 -24.53
N ARG A 121 23.66 -28.92 -24.27
CA ARG A 121 24.57 -28.53 -25.34
C ARG A 121 25.24 -29.72 -26.03
N GLN A 122 25.63 -30.72 -25.20
CA GLN A 122 26.36 -31.89 -25.66
C GLN A 122 26.19 -33.03 -24.67
N VAL A 123 26.09 -34.25 -25.21
CA VAL A 123 26.20 -35.50 -24.46
C VAL A 123 27.52 -36.18 -24.89
N VAL A 124 28.28 -36.70 -23.91
CA VAL A 124 29.56 -37.36 -24.12
C VAL A 124 29.60 -38.67 -23.35
N ILE A 125 30.09 -39.71 -23.95
CA ILE A 125 30.40 -41.00 -23.34
C ILE A 125 31.90 -41.05 -23.09
N ILE A 126 32.31 -41.40 -21.87
CA ILE A 126 33.68 -41.35 -21.38
C ILE A 126 34.01 -42.71 -20.78
N ASP A 127 35.18 -43.27 -21.11
CA ASP A 127 35.63 -44.56 -20.59
C ASP A 127 36.09 -44.54 -19.11
N ALA A 128 36.43 -45.71 -18.58
CA ALA A 128 36.92 -45.87 -17.21
C ALA A 128 38.26 -45.15 -16.95
N GLN A 129 39.04 -44.82 -17.96
CA GLN A 129 40.30 -44.09 -17.88
C GLN A 129 40.10 -42.57 -18.01
N GLY A 130 38.87 -42.11 -18.29
CA GLY A 130 38.54 -40.69 -18.43
C GLY A 130 38.71 -40.16 -19.86
N ASN A 131 38.90 -41.02 -20.87
CA ASN A 131 38.99 -40.61 -22.27
C ASN A 131 37.59 -40.48 -22.89
N GLN A 132 37.37 -39.45 -23.68
CA GLN A 132 36.12 -39.25 -24.41
C GLN A 132 36.07 -40.22 -25.60
N LEU A 133 35.07 -41.13 -25.58
CA LEU A 133 34.86 -42.11 -26.64
C LEU A 133 33.94 -41.58 -27.75
N TYR A 134 32.74 -41.09 -27.34
CA TYR A 134 31.66 -40.66 -28.24
C TYR A 134 31.04 -39.35 -27.82
N ARG A 135 30.51 -38.61 -28.79
CA ARG A 135 29.95 -37.29 -28.52
C ARG A 135 28.80 -36.94 -29.45
N SER A 136 27.78 -36.27 -28.93
CA SER A 136 26.62 -35.84 -29.71
C SER A 136 26.88 -34.65 -30.62
N ARG A 137 28.05 -34.00 -30.49
CA ARG A 137 28.44 -32.84 -31.31
C ARG A 137 29.93 -32.87 -31.62
N ALA A 138 30.29 -32.64 -32.88
CA ALA A 138 31.68 -32.53 -33.27
C ALA A 138 32.33 -31.29 -32.63
N ILE A 139 33.54 -31.47 -32.10
CA ILE A 139 34.38 -30.41 -31.55
C ILE A 139 35.79 -30.51 -32.10
N SER A 140 36.46 -29.36 -32.16
CA SER A 140 37.79 -29.24 -32.79
C SER A 140 38.93 -29.87 -31.98
N THR A 141 38.67 -30.29 -30.71
CA THR A 141 39.71 -30.79 -29.82
C THR A 141 39.53 -32.29 -29.60
N PRO A 142 40.29 -33.11 -30.29
CA PRO A 142 40.29 -34.57 -30.10
C PRO A 142 41.01 -34.97 -28.79
N ASN A 143 40.67 -36.15 -28.24
CA ASN A 143 41.32 -36.84 -27.14
C ASN A 143 41.47 -36.06 -25.83
N LEU A 144 40.38 -35.50 -25.31
CA LEU A 144 40.35 -34.92 -24.01
C LEU A 144 40.19 -35.99 -22.94
N ASN A 145 41.16 -36.07 -22.02
CA ASN A 145 41.05 -36.84 -20.79
C ASN A 145 40.48 -35.93 -19.68
N ILE A 146 39.48 -36.44 -18.94
CA ILE A 146 38.79 -35.71 -17.86
C ILE A 146 38.77 -36.44 -16.54
N SER A 147 39.71 -37.40 -16.34
CA SER A 147 39.80 -38.18 -15.11
C SER A 147 40.06 -37.34 -13.85
N ASP A 148 40.59 -36.14 -14.03
CA ASP A 148 40.83 -35.15 -12.97
C ASP A 148 39.59 -34.33 -12.55
N ARG A 149 38.48 -34.42 -13.33
CA ARG A 149 37.31 -33.62 -13.05
C ARG A 149 36.45 -34.19 -11.92
N SER A 150 35.84 -33.29 -11.11
CA SER A 150 35.01 -33.65 -9.97
C SER A 150 33.85 -34.59 -10.34
N TYR A 151 33.16 -34.35 -11.43
CA TYR A 151 32.06 -35.18 -11.92
C TYR A 151 32.46 -36.57 -12.41
N PHE A 152 33.72 -36.76 -12.83
CA PHE A 152 34.25 -38.08 -13.14
C PHE A 152 34.61 -38.83 -11.86
N ARG A 153 35.38 -38.18 -10.96
CA ARG A 153 35.81 -38.82 -9.71
C ARG A 153 34.61 -39.20 -8.83
N ALA A 154 33.60 -38.33 -8.72
CA ALA A 154 32.40 -38.61 -7.95
C ALA A 154 31.70 -39.91 -8.40
N GLN A 155 31.58 -40.13 -9.72
CA GLN A 155 30.97 -41.35 -10.25
C GLN A 155 31.88 -42.58 -10.19
N ARG A 156 33.17 -42.38 -10.30
CA ARG A 156 34.16 -43.46 -10.18
C ARG A 156 34.23 -43.99 -8.74
N ASP A 157 34.34 -43.08 -7.79
CA ASP A 157 34.66 -43.40 -6.40
C ASP A 157 33.45 -43.87 -5.59
N ASN A 158 32.21 -43.55 -6.05
CA ASN A 158 30.98 -43.90 -5.35
C ASN A 158 29.84 -44.30 -6.34
N ALA A 159 29.45 -45.57 -6.29
CA ALA A 159 28.38 -46.14 -7.13
C ALA A 159 27.00 -45.58 -6.79
N GLY A 160 26.79 -45.12 -5.55
CA GLY A 160 25.49 -44.62 -5.08
C GLY A 160 25.18 -43.14 -5.33
N VAL A 161 26.07 -42.40 -6.03
CA VAL A 161 25.91 -40.95 -6.23
C VAL A 161 24.66 -40.60 -7.03
N GLY A 162 24.25 -41.47 -7.94
CA GLY A 162 23.15 -41.17 -8.82
C GLY A 162 23.49 -40.06 -9.83
N LEU A 163 22.57 -39.09 -10.04
CA LEU A 163 22.88 -37.91 -10.84
C LEU A 163 23.82 -36.98 -10.06
N PHE A 164 24.97 -36.67 -10.65
CA PHE A 164 25.92 -35.69 -10.10
C PHE A 164 25.96 -34.44 -10.96
N MET A 165 25.94 -33.27 -10.34
CA MET A 165 26.14 -31.98 -11.00
C MET A 165 27.44 -31.34 -10.53
N SER A 166 28.29 -30.95 -11.50
CA SER A 166 29.54 -30.27 -11.20
C SER A 166 29.36 -28.85 -10.65
N GLU A 167 30.42 -28.29 -10.09
CA GLU A 167 30.59 -26.85 -9.95
C GLU A 167 30.56 -26.19 -11.34
N PRO A 168 30.27 -24.87 -11.42
CA PRO A 168 30.49 -24.11 -12.64
C PRO A 168 31.94 -24.27 -13.10
N LEU A 169 32.12 -24.69 -14.32
CA LEU A 169 33.45 -24.91 -14.88
C LEU A 169 33.53 -24.33 -16.29
N VAL A 170 34.74 -24.01 -16.71
CA VAL A 170 35.02 -23.70 -18.11
C VAL A 170 35.28 -25.03 -18.83
N THR A 171 34.47 -25.31 -19.85
CA THR A 171 34.62 -26.54 -20.66
C THR A 171 35.95 -26.51 -21.41
N ARG A 172 36.71 -27.60 -21.35
CA ARG A 172 37.97 -27.75 -22.12
C ARG A 172 37.74 -27.79 -23.63
N SER A 173 36.53 -28.20 -24.03
CA SER A 173 36.16 -28.36 -25.46
C SER A 173 35.84 -27.05 -26.16
N GLU A 174 35.27 -26.06 -25.41
CA GLU A 174 34.75 -24.83 -26.03
C GLU A 174 35.14 -23.54 -25.28
N GLY A 175 35.82 -23.65 -24.12
CA GLY A 175 36.19 -22.49 -23.32
C GLY A 175 35.02 -21.73 -22.74
N ARG A 176 33.84 -22.36 -22.52
CA ARG A 176 32.62 -21.73 -22.08
C ARG A 176 32.20 -22.14 -20.65
N PRO A 177 31.63 -21.24 -19.90
CA PRO A 177 31.08 -21.57 -18.59
C PRO A 177 29.88 -22.53 -18.73
N ALA A 178 29.93 -23.65 -18.03
CA ALA A 178 28.89 -24.67 -18.05
C ALA A 178 28.88 -25.43 -16.73
N VAL A 179 27.79 -26.14 -16.48
CA VAL A 179 27.72 -27.23 -15.50
C VAL A 179 27.60 -28.54 -16.24
N VAL A 180 28.22 -29.59 -15.68
CA VAL A 180 28.19 -30.93 -16.25
C VAL A 180 27.41 -31.84 -15.32
N LEU A 181 26.35 -32.44 -15.87
CA LEU A 181 25.64 -33.52 -15.20
C LEU A 181 26.24 -34.84 -15.63
N SER A 182 26.44 -35.79 -14.72
CA SER A 182 27.02 -37.09 -15.02
C SER A 182 26.26 -38.23 -14.34
N ARG A 183 26.26 -39.35 -15.03
CA ARG A 183 25.80 -40.65 -14.57
C ARG A 183 26.87 -41.72 -14.82
N ARG A 184 26.99 -42.65 -13.82
CA ARG A 184 27.87 -43.80 -13.92
C ARG A 184 27.46 -44.76 -15.02
N LEU A 185 28.41 -45.24 -15.76
CA LEU A 185 28.31 -46.40 -16.62
C LEU A 185 28.88 -47.63 -15.91
N GLU A 186 28.20 -48.75 -16.02
CA GLU A 186 28.60 -50.02 -15.41
C GLU A 186 28.67 -51.09 -16.48
N ASP A 187 29.63 -51.97 -16.31
CA ASP A 187 29.75 -53.21 -17.08
C ASP A 187 28.65 -54.24 -16.68
N GLU A 188 28.70 -55.44 -17.29
CA GLU A 188 27.77 -56.54 -16.97
C GLU A 188 27.88 -57.07 -15.56
N HIS A 189 28.99 -56.80 -14.91
CA HIS A 189 29.30 -57.24 -13.51
C HIS A 189 29.06 -56.13 -12.48
N GLY A 190 28.58 -54.93 -12.89
CA GLY A 190 28.33 -53.77 -12.04
C GLY A 190 29.60 -52.97 -11.73
N ASN A 191 30.75 -53.25 -12.36
CA ASN A 191 31.97 -52.48 -12.18
C ASN A 191 31.89 -51.13 -12.95
N PHE A 192 32.74 -50.20 -12.52
CA PHE A 192 32.86 -48.90 -13.18
C PHE A 192 33.42 -49.05 -14.61
N ALA A 193 32.59 -48.72 -15.60
CA ALA A 193 32.96 -48.78 -17.01
C ALA A 193 33.16 -47.38 -17.64
N GLY A 194 32.92 -46.32 -16.85
CA GLY A 194 32.99 -44.94 -17.30
C GLY A 194 31.83 -44.10 -16.87
N ILE A 195 31.59 -43.01 -17.59
CA ILE A 195 30.44 -42.09 -17.33
C ILE A 195 29.81 -41.63 -18.61
N VAL A 196 28.51 -41.30 -18.51
CA VAL A 196 27.83 -40.47 -19.51
C VAL A 196 27.62 -39.09 -18.93
N THR A 197 27.88 -38.05 -19.70
CA THR A 197 27.76 -36.65 -19.28
C THR A 197 26.88 -35.84 -20.19
N ALA A 198 26.14 -34.88 -19.61
CA ALA A 198 25.45 -33.82 -20.35
C ALA A 198 26.03 -32.46 -19.89
N THR A 199 26.46 -31.68 -20.87
CA THR A 199 26.91 -30.30 -20.65
C THR A 199 25.72 -29.37 -20.81
N VAL A 200 25.43 -28.59 -19.76
CA VAL A 200 24.38 -27.56 -19.75
C VAL A 200 25.03 -26.17 -19.67
N ASP A 201 24.75 -25.32 -20.65
CA ASP A 201 25.27 -23.94 -20.69
C ASP A 201 24.54 -23.11 -19.62
N LEU A 202 25.29 -22.42 -18.76
CA LEU A 202 24.70 -21.55 -17.76
C LEU A 202 23.86 -20.41 -18.34
N ARG A 203 24.11 -20.02 -19.60
CA ARG A 203 23.32 -19.00 -20.29
C ARG A 203 21.93 -19.52 -20.68
N ASP A 204 21.79 -20.79 -20.94
CA ASP A 204 20.49 -21.40 -21.28
C ASP A 204 19.63 -21.53 -20.01
N LEU A 205 20.22 -21.90 -18.88
CA LEU A 205 19.54 -21.82 -17.58
C LEU A 205 19.15 -20.39 -17.21
N ASN A 206 20.03 -19.42 -17.48
CA ASN A 206 19.72 -18.02 -17.22
C ASN A 206 18.61 -17.48 -18.15
N ARG A 207 18.55 -17.94 -19.41
CA ARG A 207 17.47 -17.59 -20.34
C ARG A 207 16.11 -18.04 -19.81
N PHE A 208 16.07 -19.20 -19.20
CA PHE A 208 14.90 -19.72 -18.52
C PHE A 208 14.44 -18.81 -17.37
N TYR A 209 15.35 -18.39 -16.48
CA TYR A 209 15.02 -17.48 -15.37
C TYR A 209 14.68 -16.06 -15.83
N ARG A 210 15.12 -15.61 -17.01
CA ARG A 210 14.71 -14.33 -17.59
C ARG A 210 13.24 -14.29 -17.99
N ALA A 211 12.64 -15.44 -18.29
CA ALA A 211 11.22 -15.52 -18.64
C ALA A 211 10.31 -15.28 -17.42
N ALA A 212 10.84 -15.48 -16.21
CA ALA A 212 10.18 -15.10 -14.97
C ALA A 212 10.47 -13.60 -14.72
N ASP A 213 9.49 -12.76 -15.01
CA ASP A 213 9.60 -11.30 -14.80
C ASP A 213 9.40 -10.95 -13.32
N LEU A 214 10.49 -10.89 -12.56
CA LEU A 214 10.47 -10.43 -11.15
C LEU A 214 10.43 -8.90 -11.01
N GLY A 215 10.36 -8.17 -12.13
CA GLY A 215 10.52 -6.71 -12.15
C GLY A 215 11.98 -6.27 -11.93
N MET A 216 12.21 -4.96 -11.91
CA MET A 216 13.56 -4.36 -11.93
C MET A 216 14.39 -4.53 -10.65
N ALA A 217 13.78 -4.97 -9.54
CA ALA A 217 14.42 -5.01 -8.22
C ALA A 217 14.39 -6.41 -7.58
N GLY A 218 14.26 -7.45 -8.41
CA GLY A 218 14.30 -8.85 -7.98
C GLY A 218 15.49 -9.60 -8.58
N ALA A 219 15.91 -10.69 -7.93
CA ALA A 219 16.89 -11.61 -8.47
C ALA A 219 16.49 -13.06 -8.19
N ILE A 220 16.75 -13.91 -9.20
CA ILE A 220 16.66 -15.36 -9.10
C ILE A 220 18.09 -15.90 -9.01
N GLN A 221 18.32 -16.83 -8.12
CA GLN A 221 19.62 -17.44 -7.88
C GLN A 221 19.44 -18.95 -7.82
N LEU A 222 20.25 -19.69 -8.55
CA LEU A 222 20.37 -21.13 -8.40
C LEU A 222 21.66 -21.40 -7.60
N LEU A 223 21.51 -22.06 -6.50
CA LEU A 223 22.56 -22.34 -5.53
C LEU A 223 22.71 -23.84 -5.34
N ARG A 224 23.91 -24.28 -4.98
CA ARG A 224 24.13 -25.60 -4.37
C ARG A 224 23.86 -25.55 -2.88
N ASP A 225 23.72 -26.72 -2.28
CA ASP A 225 23.54 -26.92 -0.84
C ASP A 225 24.70 -26.36 0.03
N ASP A 226 25.87 -26.13 -0.55
CA ASP A 226 27.04 -25.49 0.07
C ASP A 226 27.03 -23.94 -0.10
N GLY A 227 25.97 -23.36 -0.71
CA GLY A 227 25.86 -21.93 -1.00
C GLY A 227 26.59 -21.48 -2.25
N THR A 228 27.17 -22.37 -3.05
CA THR A 228 27.86 -22.00 -4.31
C THR A 228 26.86 -21.50 -5.34
N LEU A 229 27.04 -20.27 -5.83
CA LEU A 229 26.18 -19.66 -6.84
C LEU A 229 26.47 -20.27 -8.22
N LEU A 230 25.45 -20.88 -8.84
CA LEU A 230 25.53 -21.46 -10.17
C LEU A 230 25.02 -20.50 -11.26
N VAL A 231 23.85 -19.90 -11.02
CA VAL A 231 23.19 -18.99 -11.96
C VAL A 231 22.58 -17.82 -11.19
N ARG A 232 22.61 -16.63 -11.77
CA ARG A 232 21.91 -15.45 -11.25
C ARG A 232 21.23 -14.70 -12.40
N ASN A 233 20.00 -14.32 -12.20
CA ASN A 233 19.27 -13.37 -13.04
C ASN A 233 18.79 -12.18 -12.18
N PRO A 234 19.19 -10.94 -12.44
CA PRO A 234 20.07 -10.46 -13.50
C PRO A 234 21.49 -11.07 -13.43
N PRO A 235 22.15 -11.23 -14.60
CA PRO A 235 23.47 -11.87 -14.66
C PRO A 235 24.53 -11.13 -13.84
N ALA A 236 25.30 -11.88 -13.04
CA ALA A 236 26.45 -11.39 -12.31
C ALA A 236 27.62 -12.39 -12.49
N PRO A 237 28.32 -12.36 -13.64
CA PRO A 237 29.34 -13.37 -13.98
C PRO A 237 30.45 -13.50 -12.94
N ASP A 238 30.85 -12.38 -12.32
CA ASP A 238 31.93 -12.32 -11.33
C ASP A 238 31.58 -13.03 -10.01
N LEU A 239 30.29 -13.35 -9.79
CA LEU A 239 29.80 -14.01 -8.58
C LEU A 239 29.57 -15.50 -8.79
N VAL A 240 29.44 -15.95 -10.04
CA VAL A 240 29.23 -17.37 -10.36
C VAL A 240 30.43 -18.20 -9.91
N GLY A 241 30.15 -19.29 -9.20
CA GLY A 241 31.14 -20.17 -8.61
C GLY A 241 31.67 -19.72 -7.25
N LYS A 242 31.29 -18.55 -6.77
CA LYS A 242 31.61 -18.14 -5.38
C LYS A 242 30.62 -18.77 -4.41
N ALA A 243 31.11 -19.15 -3.24
CA ALA A 243 30.29 -19.63 -2.15
C ALA A 243 29.84 -18.46 -1.26
N PHE A 244 28.58 -18.45 -0.94
CA PHE A 244 27.94 -17.51 -0.03
C PHE A 244 27.37 -18.29 1.17
N PRO A 245 28.21 -18.67 2.17
CA PRO A 245 27.75 -19.49 3.30
C PRO A 245 26.61 -18.86 4.11
N ALA A 246 26.54 -17.52 4.10
CA ALA A 246 25.46 -16.78 4.72
C ALA A 246 24.11 -16.88 3.96
N LEU A 247 24.14 -17.45 2.75
CA LEU A 247 22.96 -17.85 1.99
C LEU A 247 22.42 -19.23 2.41
N ALA A 248 23.00 -19.87 3.43
CA ALA A 248 22.29 -20.89 4.19
C ALA A 248 21.12 -20.21 4.90
N PHE A 249 20.15 -19.75 4.09
CA PHE A 249 18.95 -19.05 4.55
C PHE A 249 18.22 -19.93 5.56
N PRO A 250 17.68 -19.35 6.62
CA PRO A 250 16.89 -20.14 7.55
C PRO A 250 15.72 -20.74 6.77
N ARG A 251 15.76 -22.05 6.55
CA ARG A 251 14.74 -22.88 5.88
C ARG A 251 13.36 -22.80 6.55
N THR A 252 13.26 -22.07 7.66
CA THR A 252 12.11 -22.06 8.57
C THR A 252 11.15 -20.90 8.41
N THR A 253 11.50 -19.86 7.63
CA THR A 253 10.59 -18.71 7.46
C THR A 253 10.59 -18.29 5.98
N PRO A 254 9.58 -18.70 5.19
CA PRO A 254 9.42 -18.18 3.85
C PRO A 254 9.26 -16.66 3.90
N GLY A 255 10.07 -15.92 3.12
CA GLY A 255 9.89 -14.49 2.95
C GLY A 255 10.52 -13.59 4.02
N ALA A 256 11.48 -14.10 4.81
CA ALA A 256 12.18 -13.28 5.79
C ALA A 256 12.84 -12.05 5.14
N VAL A 257 12.70 -10.89 5.78
CA VAL A 257 13.44 -9.67 5.39
C VAL A 257 14.85 -9.79 5.97
N LEU A 258 15.83 -9.95 5.11
CA LEU A 258 17.24 -10.08 5.48
C LEU A 258 18.10 -9.11 4.67
N ALA A 259 19.29 -8.80 5.20
CA ALA A 259 20.32 -8.17 4.39
C ALA A 259 20.82 -9.19 3.36
N ASN A 260 20.67 -8.87 2.07
CA ASN A 260 21.17 -9.71 1.00
C ASN A 260 22.69 -9.79 1.08
N PRO A 261 23.28 -10.99 1.28
CA PRO A 261 24.73 -11.11 1.46
C PRO A 261 25.54 -10.82 0.19
N ILE A 262 24.87 -10.64 -0.94
CA ILE A 262 25.51 -10.33 -2.24
C ILE A 262 25.72 -8.83 -2.41
N ASP A 263 24.72 -8.01 -2.08
CA ASP A 263 24.72 -6.55 -2.35
C ASP A 263 24.41 -5.69 -1.12
N GLY A 264 24.07 -6.32 0.02
CA GLY A 264 23.80 -5.63 1.29
C GLY A 264 22.44 -4.95 1.34
N THR A 265 21.59 -5.07 0.31
CA THR A 265 20.23 -4.52 0.30
C THR A 265 19.33 -5.26 1.29
N LYS A 266 18.27 -4.59 1.76
CA LYS A 266 17.22 -5.24 2.53
C LYS A 266 16.22 -5.88 1.57
N ASP A 267 16.23 -7.19 1.53
CA ASP A 267 15.40 -7.96 0.61
C ASP A 267 14.43 -8.88 1.36
N PHE A 268 13.26 -9.09 0.76
CA PHE A 268 12.49 -10.30 0.98
C PHE A 268 13.21 -11.44 0.27
N ILE A 269 13.42 -12.54 0.98
CA ILE A 269 14.17 -13.69 0.45
C ILE A 269 13.36 -14.95 0.67
N ALA A 270 13.15 -15.72 -0.38
CA ALA A 270 12.54 -17.03 -0.34
C ALA A 270 13.47 -18.05 -0.99
N VAL A 271 13.61 -19.20 -0.36
CA VAL A 271 14.43 -20.31 -0.86
C VAL A 271 13.59 -21.57 -0.94
N ALA A 272 13.65 -22.24 -2.09
CA ALA A 272 12.96 -23.49 -2.33
C ALA A 272 13.95 -24.58 -2.81
N PRO A 273 13.92 -25.79 -2.22
CA PRO A 273 14.77 -26.88 -2.65
C PRO A 273 14.32 -27.44 -4.00
N VAL A 274 15.27 -27.73 -4.85
CA VAL A 274 15.03 -28.41 -6.13
C VAL A 274 14.98 -29.92 -5.87
N ARG A 275 13.83 -30.54 -6.10
CA ARG A 275 13.60 -31.97 -5.80
C ARG A 275 14.66 -32.88 -6.41
N ALA A 276 15.01 -33.92 -5.67
CA ALA A 276 15.96 -34.97 -6.08
C ALA A 276 17.36 -34.45 -6.44
N THR A 277 17.70 -33.23 -6.04
CA THR A 277 19.02 -32.64 -6.25
C THR A 277 19.53 -31.97 -4.97
N ARG A 278 20.79 -31.55 -4.97
CA ARG A 278 21.40 -30.72 -3.92
C ARG A 278 21.42 -29.25 -4.33
N LEU A 279 20.33 -28.79 -4.93
CA LEU A 279 20.20 -27.43 -5.42
C LEU A 279 19.05 -26.72 -4.71
N GLU A 280 19.17 -25.40 -4.66
CA GLU A 280 18.17 -24.51 -4.10
C GLU A 280 17.94 -23.33 -5.07
N VAL A 281 16.70 -22.94 -5.23
CA VAL A 281 16.35 -21.71 -5.94
C VAL A 281 16.02 -20.65 -4.90
N ALA A 282 16.79 -19.57 -4.89
CA ALA A 282 16.53 -18.41 -4.09
C ALA A 282 15.94 -17.29 -4.96
N VAL A 283 14.84 -16.71 -4.51
CA VAL A 283 14.22 -15.51 -5.09
C VAL A 283 14.36 -14.39 -4.09
N THR A 284 14.90 -13.26 -4.54
CA THR A 284 15.05 -12.07 -3.72
C THR A 284 14.31 -10.91 -4.35
N ARG A 285 13.73 -10.02 -3.53
CA ARG A 285 13.08 -8.80 -3.97
C ARG A 285 13.33 -7.69 -2.96
N GLU A 286 13.83 -6.55 -3.41
CA GLU A 286 14.07 -5.39 -2.54
C GLU A 286 12.79 -4.93 -1.85
N VAL A 287 12.85 -4.76 -0.51
CA VAL A 287 11.70 -4.32 0.32
C VAL A 287 11.12 -3.01 -0.18
N ALA A 288 11.98 -2.06 -0.55
CA ALA A 288 11.54 -0.76 -1.06
C ALA A 288 10.75 -0.88 -2.37
N ALA A 289 11.12 -1.83 -3.23
CA ALA A 289 10.44 -2.09 -4.49
C ALA A 289 9.12 -2.85 -4.28
N ALA A 290 9.11 -3.87 -3.43
CA ALA A 290 7.93 -4.65 -3.10
C ALA A 290 6.84 -3.80 -2.44
N LEU A 291 7.22 -2.86 -1.58
CA LEU A 291 6.30 -1.97 -0.88
C LEU A 291 5.99 -0.66 -1.63
N ARG A 292 6.51 -0.46 -2.84
CA ARG A 292 6.23 0.73 -3.65
C ARG A 292 4.73 0.97 -3.90
N PRO A 293 3.90 -0.05 -4.23
CA PRO A 293 2.46 0.13 -4.40
C PRO A 293 1.79 0.62 -3.12
N TRP A 294 2.11 0.02 -1.98
CA TRP A 294 1.62 0.46 -0.68
C TRP A 294 2.00 1.91 -0.36
N ARG A 295 3.26 2.28 -0.57
CA ARG A 295 3.75 3.65 -0.32
C ARG A 295 3.02 4.68 -1.18
N SER A 296 2.81 4.40 -2.46
CA SER A 296 2.09 5.30 -3.37
C SER A 296 0.63 5.46 -2.97
N GLU A 297 -0.03 4.39 -2.55
CA GLU A 297 -1.40 4.41 -2.06
C GLU A 297 -1.52 5.21 -0.75
N THR A 298 -0.63 4.94 0.20
CA THR A 298 -0.60 5.64 1.50
C THR A 298 -0.40 7.15 1.32
N ILE A 299 0.47 7.58 0.40
CA ILE A 299 0.66 9.01 0.08
C ILE A 299 -0.63 9.59 -0.52
N ARG A 300 -1.30 8.90 -1.44
CA ARG A 300 -2.57 9.36 -2.03
C ARG A 300 -3.68 9.49 -0.97
N VAL A 301 -3.82 8.50 -0.10
CA VAL A 301 -4.78 8.52 1.00
C VAL A 301 -4.45 9.66 1.97
N GLY A 302 -3.18 9.85 2.34
CA GLY A 302 -2.72 10.93 3.20
C GLY A 302 -3.03 12.32 2.61
N MET A 303 -2.76 12.54 1.33
CA MET A 303 -3.10 13.78 0.65
C MET A 303 -4.61 14.04 0.63
N ARG A 304 -5.42 13.02 0.33
CA ARG A 304 -6.88 13.12 0.36
C ARG A 304 -7.39 13.47 1.76
N THR A 305 -6.86 12.82 2.79
CA THR A 305 -7.21 13.10 4.19
C THR A 305 -6.85 14.52 4.57
N LEU A 306 -5.68 15.01 4.18
CA LEU A 306 -5.24 16.39 4.42
C LEU A 306 -6.17 17.42 3.75
N ILE A 307 -6.56 17.17 2.50
CA ILE A 307 -7.48 18.06 1.76
C ILE A 307 -8.84 18.10 2.47
N ILE A 308 -9.39 16.95 2.88
CA ILE A 308 -10.68 16.89 3.59
C ILE A 308 -10.58 17.62 4.93
N ALA A 309 -9.51 17.42 5.69
CA ALA A 309 -9.28 18.12 6.96
C ALA A 309 -9.17 19.64 6.75
N MET A 310 -8.49 20.09 5.71
CA MET A 310 -8.37 21.51 5.38
C MET A 310 -9.72 22.12 5.00
N ILE A 311 -10.53 21.44 4.19
CA ILE A 311 -11.88 21.88 3.83
C ILE A 311 -12.75 21.98 5.10
N GLY A 312 -12.69 20.96 5.97
CA GLY A 312 -13.39 20.96 7.25
C GLY A 312 -13.01 22.15 8.14
N ALA A 313 -11.71 22.42 8.28
CA ALA A 313 -11.19 23.53 9.04
C ALA A 313 -11.63 24.90 8.48
N LEU A 314 -11.61 25.06 7.15
CA LEU A 314 -12.10 26.27 6.48
C LEU A 314 -13.61 26.48 6.69
N THR A 315 -14.38 25.40 6.60
CA THR A 315 -15.84 25.44 6.84
C THR A 315 -16.13 25.83 8.30
N ILE A 316 -15.43 25.26 9.26
CA ILE A 316 -15.56 25.64 10.68
C ILE A 316 -15.21 27.13 10.88
N ALA A 317 -14.11 27.59 10.28
CA ALA A 317 -13.70 28.98 10.35
C ALA A 317 -14.74 29.94 9.74
N ALA A 318 -15.35 29.57 8.59
CA ALA A 318 -16.41 30.33 7.95
C ALA A 318 -17.68 30.40 8.83
N LEU A 319 -18.10 29.26 9.40
CA LEU A 319 -19.24 29.21 10.32
C LEU A 319 -19.01 30.06 11.57
N LEU A 320 -17.82 30.01 12.17
CA LEU A 320 -17.48 30.83 13.33
C LEU A 320 -17.49 32.32 13.00
N ARG A 321 -17.01 32.71 11.80
CA ARG A 321 -17.08 34.10 11.33
C ARG A 321 -18.55 34.55 11.16
N GLN A 322 -19.39 33.69 10.60
CA GLN A 322 -20.82 33.98 10.43
C GLN A 322 -21.52 34.17 11.77
N ILE A 323 -21.29 33.25 12.72
CA ILE A 323 -21.86 33.34 14.08
C ILE A 323 -21.47 34.67 14.77
N ARG A 324 -20.18 35.04 14.68
CA ARG A 324 -19.70 36.32 15.24
C ARG A 324 -20.36 37.52 14.60
N ARG A 325 -20.50 37.55 13.26
CA ARG A 325 -21.17 38.64 12.54
C ARG A 325 -22.64 38.84 13.00
N VAL A 326 -23.36 37.73 13.16
CA VAL A 326 -24.75 37.77 13.65
C VAL A 326 -24.80 38.28 15.06
N ALA A 327 -23.93 37.79 15.95
CA ALA A 327 -23.88 38.25 17.34
C ALA A 327 -23.51 39.73 17.46
N ASP A 328 -22.55 40.22 16.68
CA ASP A 328 -22.17 41.64 16.65
C ASP A 328 -23.30 42.52 16.08
N GLY A 329 -24.03 42.05 15.08
CA GLY A 329 -25.20 42.73 14.54
C GLY A 329 -26.34 42.87 15.57
N GLU A 330 -26.67 41.77 16.27
CA GLU A 330 -27.69 41.83 17.34
C GLU A 330 -27.29 42.79 18.47
N LYS A 331 -26.00 42.79 18.84
CA LYS A 331 -25.51 43.71 19.87
C LYS A 331 -25.63 45.15 19.43
N ALA A 332 -25.21 45.48 18.19
CA ALA A 332 -25.33 46.83 17.65
C ALA A 332 -26.79 47.31 17.57
N LEU A 333 -27.71 46.41 17.18
CA LEU A 333 -29.14 46.71 17.12
C LEU A 333 -29.68 47.04 18.52
N ARG A 334 -29.39 46.21 19.52
CA ARG A 334 -29.81 46.45 20.92
C ARG A 334 -29.26 47.77 21.47
N GLU A 335 -27.98 48.06 21.23
CA GLU A 335 -27.36 49.32 21.64
C GLU A 335 -28.00 50.53 20.95
N SER A 336 -28.43 50.39 19.71
CA SER A 336 -29.14 51.44 18.96
C SER A 336 -30.56 51.67 19.53
N GLU A 337 -31.30 50.56 19.80
CA GLU A 337 -32.63 50.61 20.40
C GLU A 337 -32.56 51.24 21.79
N GLN A 338 -31.59 50.86 22.63
CA GLN A 338 -31.45 51.48 23.95
C GLN A 338 -31.11 52.96 23.87
N ARG A 339 -30.18 53.38 22.97
CA ARG A 339 -29.88 54.79 22.76
C ARG A 339 -31.06 55.59 22.30
N TYR A 340 -31.85 55.00 21.36
CA TYR A 340 -33.11 55.63 20.88
C TYR A 340 -34.10 55.80 22.03
N ALA A 341 -34.35 54.78 22.82
CA ALA A 341 -35.25 54.82 23.98
C ALA A 341 -34.84 55.89 25.03
N LEU A 342 -33.50 55.92 25.36
CA LEU A 342 -32.97 56.93 26.30
C LEU A 342 -33.08 58.37 25.75
N ALA A 343 -32.85 58.56 24.44
CA ALA A 343 -32.97 59.87 23.80
C ALA A 343 -34.43 60.38 23.83
N MET A 344 -35.37 59.48 23.53
CA MET A 344 -36.83 59.79 23.57
C MET A 344 -37.31 60.11 24.99
N GLU A 345 -36.82 59.35 25.99
CA GLU A 345 -37.13 59.58 27.38
C GLU A 345 -36.53 60.91 27.89
N GLY A 346 -35.30 61.23 27.51
CA GLY A 346 -34.61 62.47 27.84
C GLY A 346 -35.21 63.71 27.19
N ALA A 347 -35.73 63.60 25.97
CA ALA A 347 -36.41 64.69 25.25
C ALA A 347 -37.79 65.05 25.87
N ASN A 348 -38.31 64.18 26.72
CA ASN A 348 -39.66 64.36 27.33
C ASN A 348 -40.78 64.48 26.31
N GLU A 349 -40.54 63.91 25.07
CA GLU A 349 -41.49 63.97 23.96
C GLU A 349 -42.27 62.67 23.88
N GLY A 350 -43.57 62.82 23.49
CA GLY A 350 -44.39 61.65 23.16
C GLY A 350 -44.24 61.30 21.67
N HIS A 351 -44.05 60.03 21.37
CA HIS A 351 -44.02 59.56 19.96
C HIS A 351 -45.17 58.61 19.70
N TRP A 352 -45.59 58.58 18.44
CA TRP A 352 -46.59 57.70 17.94
C TRP A 352 -46.18 57.15 16.57
N ASP A 353 -46.70 55.99 16.26
CA ASP A 353 -46.53 55.34 14.95
C ASP A 353 -47.86 54.76 14.52
N TRP A 354 -48.31 55.13 13.31
CA TRP A 354 -49.58 54.70 12.79
C TRP A 354 -49.38 53.97 11.47
N ASP A 355 -49.60 52.65 11.48
CA ASP A 355 -49.71 51.83 10.28
C ASP A 355 -51.07 52.07 9.62
N ILE A 356 -51.09 52.91 8.60
CA ILE A 356 -52.32 53.34 7.89
C ILE A 356 -53.07 52.14 7.27
N ALA A 357 -52.33 51.11 6.79
CA ALA A 357 -52.93 49.95 6.11
C ALA A 357 -53.70 49.04 7.08
N SER A 358 -53.20 48.85 8.28
CA SER A 358 -53.82 48.01 9.30
C SER A 358 -54.55 48.74 10.38
N ASP A 359 -54.59 50.07 10.34
CA ASP A 359 -55.11 51.02 11.38
C ASP A 359 -54.52 50.75 12.77
N ARG A 360 -53.34 50.16 12.88
CA ARG A 360 -52.65 49.95 14.15
C ARG A 360 -51.91 51.21 14.56
N LEU A 361 -52.26 51.72 15.73
CA LEU A 361 -51.64 52.90 16.28
C LEU A 361 -50.83 52.52 17.53
N PHE A 362 -49.53 52.79 17.52
CA PHE A 362 -48.69 52.73 18.68
C PHE A 362 -48.55 54.15 19.28
N LEU A 363 -48.81 54.25 20.56
CA LEU A 363 -48.59 55.50 21.35
C LEU A 363 -47.63 55.19 22.48
N SER A 364 -46.55 55.95 22.56
CA SER A 364 -45.65 55.85 23.71
C SER A 364 -46.37 56.20 25.04
N PRO A 365 -45.92 55.64 26.19
CA PRO A 365 -46.52 55.98 27.49
C PRO A 365 -46.58 57.49 27.73
N LYS A 366 -45.55 58.23 27.26
CA LYS A 366 -45.49 59.70 27.38
C LYS A 366 -46.53 60.37 26.51
N MET A 367 -46.72 59.89 25.26
CA MET A 367 -47.77 60.43 24.35
C MET A 367 -49.17 60.25 24.94
N LYS A 368 -49.45 59.09 25.57
CA LYS A 368 -50.69 58.83 26.29
C LYS A 368 -50.91 59.81 27.45
N MET A 369 -49.84 60.04 28.21
CA MET A 369 -49.90 61.03 29.32
C MET A 369 -50.13 62.48 28.84
N LEU A 370 -49.43 62.86 27.74
CA LEU A 370 -49.66 64.20 27.17
C LEU A 370 -51.09 64.35 26.61
N GLY A 371 -51.73 63.30 26.15
CA GLY A 371 -53.12 63.25 25.77
C GLY A 371 -54.09 63.06 26.91
N GLY A 372 -53.64 63.16 28.17
CA GLY A 372 -54.52 63.06 29.37
C GLY A 372 -54.95 61.63 29.68
N GLN A 373 -54.27 60.65 29.15
CA GLN A 373 -54.60 59.24 29.35
C GLN A 373 -53.57 58.53 30.27
N SER A 374 -54.00 57.41 30.86
CA SER A 374 -53.06 56.59 31.64
C SER A 374 -51.95 56.04 30.77
N PRO A 375 -50.70 55.98 31.23
CA PRO A 375 -49.62 55.34 30.46
C PRO A 375 -49.94 53.93 30.01
N GLU A 376 -50.75 53.20 30.73
CA GLU A 376 -51.18 51.82 30.51
C GLU A 376 -52.44 51.69 29.70
N ALA A 377 -53.05 52.83 29.24
CA ALA A 377 -54.30 52.82 28.53
C ALA A 377 -54.13 52.01 27.23
N ASP A 378 -55.07 51.08 26.99
CA ASP A 378 -55.10 50.30 25.75
C ASP A 378 -55.71 51.14 24.63
N ILE A 379 -54.84 51.64 23.75
CA ILE A 379 -55.18 52.45 22.57
C ILE A 379 -54.35 51.90 21.41
N ASP A 380 -54.97 51.05 20.63
CA ASP A 380 -54.33 50.28 19.54
C ASP A 380 -54.72 50.73 18.14
N SER A 381 -55.68 51.66 18.01
CA SER A 381 -56.18 52.17 16.74
C SER A 381 -56.40 53.67 16.77
N ARG A 382 -56.40 54.31 15.60
CA ARG A 382 -56.71 55.72 15.48
C ARG A 382 -58.11 56.06 15.99
N ALA A 383 -59.07 55.20 15.70
CA ALA A 383 -60.45 55.38 16.16
C ALA A 383 -60.51 55.34 17.71
N ALA A 384 -59.83 54.41 18.36
CA ALA A 384 -59.75 54.33 19.84
C ALA A 384 -59.06 55.56 20.43
N TRP A 385 -58.01 56.07 19.80
CA TRP A 385 -57.32 57.28 20.21
C TRP A 385 -58.17 58.52 20.09
N ALA A 386 -58.85 58.74 18.88
CA ALA A 386 -59.72 59.88 18.66
C ALA A 386 -60.90 59.95 19.63
N ALA A 387 -61.42 58.79 20.08
CA ALA A 387 -62.51 58.72 21.04
C ALA A 387 -62.06 59.07 22.48
N LYS A 388 -60.78 59.00 22.81
CA LYS A 388 -60.24 59.20 24.17
C LYS A 388 -59.48 60.53 24.38
N ILE A 389 -59.04 61.17 23.27
CA ILE A 389 -58.28 62.41 23.31
C ILE A 389 -59.22 63.60 23.58
N VAL A 390 -58.83 64.48 24.46
CA VAL A 390 -59.51 65.75 24.70
C VAL A 390 -58.80 66.83 23.93
N MET A 391 -59.23 67.12 22.69
CA MET A 391 -58.76 68.25 21.89
C MET A 391 -59.59 69.46 22.03
N HIS A 392 -59.00 70.67 21.95
CA HIS A 392 -59.73 71.89 21.91
C HIS A 392 -60.61 71.95 20.64
N PRO A 393 -61.86 72.35 20.67
CA PRO A 393 -62.77 72.33 19.50
C PRO A 393 -62.17 73.01 18.29
N ASP A 394 -61.46 74.11 18.45
CA ASP A 394 -60.87 74.86 17.34
C ASP A 394 -59.67 74.11 16.68
N ASP A 395 -59.03 73.18 17.34
CA ASP A 395 -57.84 72.43 16.83
C ASP A 395 -58.24 71.15 16.07
N VAL A 396 -59.49 70.67 16.27
CA VAL A 396 -59.91 69.37 15.70
C VAL A 396 -59.91 69.43 14.14
N ALA A 397 -60.43 70.55 13.58
CA ALA A 397 -60.51 70.68 12.10
C ALA A 397 -59.13 70.76 11.45
N GLN A 398 -58.18 71.45 12.08
CA GLN A 398 -56.79 71.57 11.58
C GLN A 398 -56.02 70.30 11.73
N PHE A 399 -56.24 69.60 12.83
CA PHE A 399 -55.63 68.31 13.07
C PHE A 399 -56.05 67.25 12.05
N GLU A 400 -57.36 67.17 11.74
CA GLU A 400 -57.87 66.27 10.73
C GLU A 400 -57.42 66.59 9.32
N ALA A 401 -57.26 67.87 8.98
CA ALA A 401 -56.73 68.31 7.69
C ALA A 401 -55.27 67.87 7.52
N ASN A 402 -54.41 68.09 8.55
CA ASN A 402 -52.99 67.70 8.50
C ASN A 402 -52.72 66.17 8.49
N LEU A 403 -53.73 65.37 8.82
CA LEU A 403 -53.62 63.90 8.75
C LEU A 403 -54.06 63.34 7.39
N ARG A 404 -54.62 64.14 6.49
CA ARG A 404 -55.07 63.74 5.14
C ARG A 404 -54.03 64.05 4.09
N ASP A 405 -53.13 64.98 4.31
CA ASP A 405 -51.94 65.26 3.50
C ASP A 405 -50.75 64.35 3.80
#